data_5bb66b847662bc9ab4366c5e9ca7d376
#
_entry.id   5bb66b847662bc9ab4366c5e9ca7d376
#
_cell.length_a   1.000
_cell.length_b   1.000
_cell.length_c   1.000
_cell.angle_alpha   90.00
_cell.angle_beta   90.00
_cell.angle_gamma   90.00
#
_symmetry.space_group_name_H-M   'P 1'
#
loop_
_entity.id
_entity.type
_entity.pdbx_description
1 polymer ?
#
loop_
_entity_poly.entity_id
_entity_poly.type
_entity_poly.pdbx_seq_one_letter_code
_entity_poly.pdbx_strand_id
1 'polypeptide(L)'
;AKPRRTIRFMLWSGEEQGLLGSKAWVDQNPELLDKISAVFVYDGGPNAIAGLPATAAMKEDFETVFTPAMNLNPDLPFKLTDVDGIPRGIGSDHESFLARGVPGFFWTQEGRADTWHGIHTQFDTFDLVIPEYLEHSTTVIALTALGVGNLDGLLSREGMLEEGGGRRRGGGGGGRRLGVMLEGTTLAEVIPDSTAAKAGMKAGDKILKIGDEEVTDRRS
;
A
#
# COMPACT_ATOMS: atom_id res chain seq x y z
N ALA A 1 3.69 -24.42 -17.19
CA ALA A 1 4.78 -23.71 -17.87
C ALA A 1 5.84 -23.35 -16.83
N LYS A 2 7.12 -23.38 -17.20
CA LYS A 2 8.21 -22.97 -16.31
C LYS A 2 8.42 -21.46 -16.54
N PRO A 3 8.33 -20.61 -15.49
CA PRO A 3 8.59 -19.18 -15.66
C PRO A 3 10.06 -18.94 -16.03
N ARG A 4 10.33 -17.87 -16.79
CA ARG A 4 11.69 -17.46 -17.17
C ARG A 4 12.49 -16.91 -15.99
N ARG A 5 11.78 -16.32 -15.00
CA ARG A 5 12.36 -15.75 -13.78
C ARG A 5 11.93 -16.51 -12.54
N THR A 6 12.70 -16.40 -11.51
CA THR A 6 12.37 -16.94 -10.19
C THR A 6 11.18 -16.18 -9.62
N ILE A 7 10.17 -16.92 -9.17
CA ILE A 7 9.06 -16.40 -8.36
C ILE A 7 9.37 -16.73 -6.91
N ARG A 8 9.31 -15.72 -6.04
CA ARG A 8 9.49 -15.89 -4.59
C ARG A 8 8.19 -15.57 -3.89
N PHE A 9 7.75 -16.46 -3.02
CA PHE A 9 6.70 -16.20 -2.04
C PHE A 9 7.37 -15.77 -0.74
N MET A 10 6.98 -14.62 -0.22
CA MET A 10 7.60 -14.02 0.95
C MET A 10 6.52 -13.70 1.97
N LEU A 11 6.72 -14.17 3.21
CA LEU A 11 5.85 -13.88 4.35
C LEU A 11 6.66 -13.00 5.31
N TRP A 12 6.10 -11.87 5.66
CA TRP A 12 6.75 -10.88 6.50
C TRP A 12 6.27 -10.97 7.94
N SER A 13 7.12 -10.63 8.89
CA SER A 13 6.75 -10.44 10.29
C SER A 13 6.92 -8.99 10.69
N GLY A 14 6.07 -8.55 11.63
CA GLY A 14 6.13 -7.19 12.15
C GLY A 14 5.73 -6.11 11.16
N GLU A 15 4.78 -6.42 10.27
CA GLU A 15 4.22 -5.44 9.35
C GLU A 15 3.57 -4.29 10.14
N GLU A 16 2.65 -4.62 11.06
CA GLU A 16 1.90 -3.69 11.92
C GLU A 16 2.78 -2.86 12.88
N GLN A 17 4.00 -3.31 13.15
CA GLN A 17 4.98 -2.57 13.94
C GLN A 17 5.89 -1.68 13.08
N GLY A 18 5.55 -1.48 11.82
CA GLY A 18 6.24 -0.58 10.91
C GLY A 18 7.10 -1.28 9.86
N LEU A 19 6.60 -2.37 9.27
CA LEU A 19 7.19 -3.10 8.14
C LEU A 19 8.56 -3.72 8.50
N LEU A 20 8.71 -4.24 9.73
CA LEU A 20 10.02 -4.64 10.25
C LEU A 20 10.69 -5.71 9.39
N GLY A 21 9.93 -6.74 8.98
CA GLY A 21 10.45 -7.87 8.21
C GLY A 21 10.88 -7.49 6.80
N SER A 22 10.04 -6.78 6.06
CA SER A 22 10.36 -6.36 4.69
C SER A 22 11.48 -5.34 4.64
N LYS A 23 11.52 -4.38 5.57
CA LYS A 23 12.64 -3.42 5.70
C LYS A 23 13.96 -4.13 5.98
N ALA A 24 13.96 -5.04 6.96
CA ALA A 24 15.16 -5.80 7.29
C ALA A 24 15.66 -6.61 6.09
N TRP A 25 14.75 -7.24 5.35
CA TRP A 25 15.13 -8.02 4.18
C TRP A 25 15.75 -7.16 3.07
N VAL A 26 15.12 -6.02 2.77
CA VAL A 26 15.60 -5.07 1.74
C VAL A 26 16.97 -4.52 2.12
N ASP A 27 17.20 -4.21 3.40
CA ASP A 27 18.47 -3.70 3.90
C ASP A 27 19.60 -4.76 3.90
N GLN A 28 19.23 -6.03 4.10
CA GLN A 28 20.18 -7.16 4.10
C GLN A 28 20.50 -7.72 2.71
N ASN A 29 19.73 -7.36 1.67
CA ASN A 29 19.88 -7.90 0.32
C ASN A 29 19.97 -6.80 -0.76
N PRO A 30 20.79 -5.76 -0.57
CA PRO A 30 20.86 -4.64 -1.52
C PRO A 30 21.29 -5.07 -2.92
N GLU A 31 22.11 -6.12 -3.05
CA GLU A 31 22.62 -6.66 -4.30
C GLU A 31 21.55 -7.40 -5.15
N LEU A 32 20.39 -7.69 -4.57
CA LEU A 32 19.27 -8.32 -5.26
C LEU A 32 18.28 -7.30 -5.83
N LEU A 33 18.23 -6.06 -5.30
CA LEU A 33 17.19 -5.10 -5.60
C LEU A 33 17.10 -4.75 -7.08
N ASP A 34 18.24 -4.63 -7.77
CA ASP A 34 18.28 -4.35 -9.21
C ASP A 34 17.84 -5.53 -10.08
N LYS A 35 17.75 -6.73 -9.50
CA LYS A 35 17.33 -7.96 -10.18
C LYS A 35 15.85 -8.29 -9.99
N ILE A 36 15.16 -7.56 -9.11
CA ILE A 36 13.74 -7.75 -8.85
C ILE A 36 12.93 -6.99 -9.90
N SER A 37 12.07 -7.71 -10.63
CA SER A 37 11.19 -7.11 -11.62
C SER A 37 10.07 -6.31 -10.96
N ALA A 38 9.36 -6.95 -10.04
CA ALA A 38 8.28 -6.33 -9.29
C ALA A 38 7.99 -7.12 -7.99
N VAL A 39 7.34 -6.45 -7.06
CA VAL A 39 6.80 -7.03 -5.82
C VAL A 39 5.30 -6.71 -5.75
N PHE A 40 4.49 -7.72 -5.51
CA PHE A 40 3.05 -7.59 -5.37
C PHE A 40 2.66 -8.04 -3.96
N VAL A 41 2.06 -7.15 -3.20
CA VAL A 41 1.67 -7.41 -1.81
C VAL A 41 0.16 -7.60 -1.73
N TYR A 42 -0.27 -8.74 -1.20
CA TYR A 42 -1.67 -9.07 -0.92
C TYR A 42 -1.92 -8.97 0.58
N ASP A 43 -2.46 -7.84 1.01
CA ASP A 43 -2.61 -7.45 2.41
C ASP A 43 -3.87 -6.57 2.63
N GLY A 44 -4.76 -6.54 1.66
CA GLY A 44 -5.92 -5.62 1.68
C GLY A 44 -7.21 -6.22 2.24
N GLY A 45 -7.19 -7.44 2.76
CA GLY A 45 -8.36 -8.09 3.35
C GLY A 45 -9.18 -8.95 2.36
N PRO A 46 -10.44 -9.29 2.72
CA PRO A 46 -11.19 -10.39 2.10
C PRO A 46 -11.91 -10.02 0.78
N ASN A 47 -11.83 -8.79 0.30
CA ASN A 47 -12.43 -8.40 -0.97
C ASN A 47 -11.62 -8.89 -2.18
N ALA A 48 -12.28 -8.99 -3.34
CA ALA A 48 -11.65 -9.46 -4.56
C ALA A 48 -10.64 -8.45 -5.10
N ILE A 49 -9.53 -8.94 -5.66
CA ILE A 49 -8.61 -8.09 -6.41
C ILE A 49 -9.34 -7.52 -7.63
N ALA A 50 -9.40 -6.19 -7.73
CA ALA A 50 -10.11 -5.46 -8.77
C ALA A 50 -9.18 -4.63 -9.68
N GLY A 51 -7.91 -4.50 -9.33
CA GLY A 51 -7.02 -3.70 -10.15
C GLY A 51 -5.63 -3.46 -9.58
N LEU A 52 -4.88 -2.68 -10.37
CA LEU A 52 -3.51 -2.28 -10.04
C LEU A 52 -3.20 -0.92 -10.66
N PRO A 53 -2.41 -0.05 -9.99
CA PRO A 53 -1.88 1.16 -10.62
C PRO A 53 -0.81 0.81 -11.66
N ALA A 54 -0.80 1.53 -12.79
CA ALA A 54 0.19 1.40 -13.86
C ALA A 54 0.70 2.77 -14.29
N THR A 55 2.01 2.95 -14.31
CA THR A 55 2.62 4.14 -14.93
C THR A 55 2.65 3.98 -16.45
N ALA A 56 2.81 5.09 -17.19
CA ALA A 56 2.88 5.06 -18.64
C ALA A 56 3.97 4.10 -19.16
N ALA A 57 5.12 4.03 -18.47
CA ALA A 57 6.24 3.18 -18.86
C ALA A 57 6.04 1.67 -18.60
N MET A 58 5.01 1.31 -17.77
CA MET A 58 4.67 -0.08 -17.47
C MET A 58 3.45 -0.58 -18.25
N LYS A 59 2.73 0.33 -18.91
CA LYS A 59 1.39 0.08 -19.44
C LYS A 59 1.36 -1.07 -20.46
N GLU A 60 2.26 -1.08 -21.42
CA GLU A 60 2.32 -2.11 -22.48
C GLU A 60 2.57 -3.50 -21.88
N ASP A 61 3.53 -3.60 -20.97
CA ASP A 61 3.83 -4.85 -20.26
C ASP A 61 2.63 -5.31 -19.44
N PHE A 62 1.98 -4.40 -18.72
CA PHE A 62 0.83 -4.71 -17.88
C PHE A 62 -0.44 -5.05 -18.67
N GLU A 63 -0.69 -4.39 -19.78
CA GLU A 63 -1.78 -4.78 -20.68
C GLU A 63 -1.60 -6.22 -21.18
N THR A 64 -0.38 -6.59 -21.54
CA THR A 64 -0.06 -7.97 -21.94
C THR A 64 -0.24 -8.95 -20.78
N VAL A 65 0.29 -8.63 -19.59
CA VAL A 65 0.26 -9.50 -18.40
C VAL A 65 -1.16 -9.67 -17.88
N PHE A 66 -1.95 -8.59 -17.83
CA PHE A 66 -3.26 -8.57 -17.18
C PHE A 66 -4.45 -8.82 -18.12
N THR A 67 -4.27 -8.91 -19.43
CA THR A 67 -5.34 -9.30 -20.35
C THR A 67 -6.09 -10.58 -19.92
N PRO A 68 -5.42 -11.66 -19.47
CA PRO A 68 -6.13 -12.82 -18.96
C PRO A 68 -6.94 -12.54 -17.68
N ALA A 69 -6.45 -11.68 -16.78
CA ALA A 69 -7.15 -11.30 -15.56
C ALA A 69 -8.37 -10.41 -15.86
N MET A 70 -8.25 -9.48 -16.83
CA MET A 70 -9.35 -8.62 -17.28
C MET A 70 -10.52 -9.41 -17.88
N ASN A 71 -10.23 -10.58 -18.42
CA ASN A 71 -11.25 -11.46 -19.05
C ASN A 71 -11.61 -12.66 -18.17
N LEU A 72 -11.15 -12.71 -16.93
CA LEU A 72 -11.30 -13.88 -16.05
C LEU A 72 -12.75 -14.04 -15.57
N ASN A 73 -13.34 -12.96 -15.07
CA ASN A 73 -14.67 -12.98 -14.49
C ASN A 73 -15.36 -11.60 -14.70
N PRO A 74 -16.44 -11.52 -15.47
CA PRO A 74 -17.15 -10.27 -15.73
C PRO A 74 -17.82 -9.68 -14.47
N ASP A 75 -18.14 -10.50 -13.47
CA ASP A 75 -18.74 -10.05 -12.22
C ASP A 75 -17.70 -9.51 -11.23
N LEU A 76 -16.42 -9.81 -11.46
CA LEU A 76 -15.26 -9.33 -10.68
C LEU A 76 -14.24 -8.68 -11.63
N PRO A 77 -14.56 -7.49 -12.18
CA PRO A 77 -13.73 -6.88 -13.21
C PRO A 77 -12.37 -6.44 -12.67
N PHE A 78 -11.31 -6.74 -13.43
CA PHE A 78 -9.96 -6.26 -13.16
C PHE A 78 -9.63 -5.08 -14.07
N LYS A 79 -9.05 -4.00 -13.51
CA LYS A 79 -8.69 -2.79 -14.25
C LYS A 79 -7.30 -2.29 -13.90
N LEU A 80 -6.57 -1.82 -14.91
CA LEU A 80 -5.38 -0.99 -14.69
C LEU A 80 -5.80 0.47 -14.53
N THR A 81 -5.22 1.14 -13.53
CA THR A 81 -5.46 2.56 -13.29
C THR A 81 -4.20 3.33 -13.69
N ASP A 82 -4.33 4.23 -14.64
CA ASP A 82 -3.22 5.09 -15.06
C ASP A 82 -2.82 6.04 -13.93
N VAL A 83 -1.54 6.09 -13.61
CA VAL A 83 -0.97 6.93 -12.56
C VAL A 83 0.35 7.57 -13.03
N ASP A 84 0.65 8.76 -12.51
CA ASP A 84 1.93 9.45 -12.79
C ASP A 84 3.11 8.83 -12.00
N GLY A 85 2.81 8.08 -10.95
CA GLY A 85 3.76 7.33 -10.14
C GLY A 85 3.03 6.29 -9.28
N ILE A 86 3.72 5.23 -8.87
CA ILE A 86 3.13 4.20 -8.00
C ILE A 86 2.73 4.84 -6.67
N PRO A 87 1.47 4.69 -6.23
CA PRO A 87 0.99 5.29 -4.98
C PRO A 87 1.83 4.88 -3.77
N ARG A 88 2.08 5.82 -2.86
CA ARG A 88 2.87 5.65 -1.63
C ARG A 88 2.04 6.05 -0.42
N GLY A 89 2.42 5.55 0.75
CA GLY A 89 1.75 5.87 2.01
C GLY A 89 0.51 5.01 2.26
N ILE A 90 0.39 3.88 1.57
CA ILE A 90 -0.65 2.88 1.82
C ILE A 90 -0.36 2.14 3.13
N GLY A 91 0.94 1.93 3.45
CA GLY A 91 1.36 1.41 4.74
C GLY A 91 1.57 -0.10 4.79
N SER A 92 1.84 -0.78 3.66
CA SER A 92 2.16 -2.21 3.64
C SER A 92 3.55 -2.51 3.05
N ASP A 93 3.98 -3.76 3.10
CA ASP A 93 5.35 -4.23 2.83
C ASP A 93 5.93 -3.88 1.45
N HIS A 94 5.08 -3.61 0.44
CA HIS A 94 5.52 -3.11 -0.88
C HIS A 94 6.30 -1.80 -0.78
N GLU A 95 6.01 -0.97 0.23
CA GLU A 95 6.67 0.31 0.42
C GLU A 95 8.14 0.20 0.78
N SER A 96 8.53 -0.87 1.46
CA SER A 96 9.93 -1.16 1.75
C SER A 96 10.76 -1.30 0.46
N PHE A 97 10.17 -1.91 -0.57
CA PHE A 97 10.77 -2.08 -1.89
C PHE A 97 10.73 -0.79 -2.72
N LEU A 98 9.58 -0.10 -2.74
CA LEU A 98 9.44 1.20 -3.42
C LEU A 98 10.45 2.22 -2.91
N ALA A 99 10.69 2.26 -1.59
CA ALA A 99 11.66 3.16 -0.97
C ALA A 99 13.10 2.92 -1.45
N ARG A 100 13.38 1.76 -2.03
CA ARG A 100 14.69 1.36 -2.54
C ARG A 100 14.72 1.23 -4.09
N GLY A 101 13.72 1.80 -4.77
CA GLY A 101 13.69 1.86 -6.22
C GLY A 101 13.27 0.55 -6.92
N VAL A 102 12.57 -0.34 -6.21
CA VAL A 102 11.99 -1.56 -6.78
C VAL A 102 10.48 -1.36 -6.97
N PRO A 103 9.92 -1.66 -8.15
CA PRO A 103 8.48 -1.58 -8.36
C PRO A 103 7.71 -2.44 -7.36
N GLY A 104 6.98 -1.81 -6.46
CA GLY A 104 6.20 -2.47 -5.42
C GLY A 104 4.74 -2.05 -5.50
N PHE A 105 3.83 -3.02 -5.52
CA PHE A 105 2.42 -2.80 -5.76
C PHE A 105 1.55 -3.33 -4.65
N PHE A 106 0.51 -2.56 -4.34
CA PHE A 106 -0.60 -2.95 -3.52
C PHE A 106 -1.85 -3.07 -4.40
N TRP A 107 -2.64 -4.12 -4.22
CA TRP A 107 -3.80 -4.38 -5.04
C TRP A 107 -4.97 -3.46 -4.68
N THR A 108 -5.67 -2.95 -5.69
CA THR A 108 -7.02 -2.44 -5.48
C THR A 108 -7.96 -3.62 -5.26
N GLN A 109 -8.81 -3.54 -4.26
CA GLN A 109 -9.77 -4.57 -3.93
C GLN A 109 -11.19 -3.99 -3.87
N GLU A 110 -12.15 -4.72 -4.40
CA GLU A 110 -13.57 -4.36 -4.41
C GLU A 110 -14.41 -5.58 -4.03
N GLY A 111 -15.56 -5.33 -3.41
CA GLY A 111 -16.49 -6.38 -3.07
C GLY A 111 -17.43 -6.02 -1.92
N ARG A 112 -18.16 -7.05 -1.46
CA ARG A 112 -19.21 -6.91 -0.43
C ARG A 112 -18.73 -7.25 0.99
N ALA A 113 -17.46 -7.63 1.15
CA ALA A 113 -16.94 -7.92 2.49
C ALA A 113 -16.74 -6.61 3.27
N ASP A 114 -17.17 -6.59 4.52
CA ASP A 114 -17.02 -5.45 5.42
C ASP A 114 -15.61 -5.44 6.04
N THR A 115 -14.63 -5.11 5.20
CA THR A 115 -13.21 -5.04 5.60
C THR A 115 -13.01 -4.06 6.75
N TRP A 116 -13.72 -2.92 6.74
CA TRP A 116 -13.56 -1.89 7.76
C TRP A 116 -14.12 -2.28 9.13
N HIS A 117 -15.08 -3.19 9.17
CA HIS A 117 -15.57 -3.76 10.43
C HIS A 117 -14.57 -4.75 11.03
N GLY A 118 -13.88 -5.51 10.19
CA GLY A 118 -12.92 -6.54 10.59
C GLY A 118 -11.54 -5.99 10.91
N ILE A 119 -10.95 -5.24 9.97
CA ILE A 119 -9.52 -4.85 10.02
C ILE A 119 -9.13 -4.23 11.38
N HIS A 120 -8.04 -4.74 11.97
CA HIS A 120 -7.48 -4.32 13.27
C HIS A 120 -8.45 -4.43 14.45
N THR A 121 -9.47 -5.28 14.36
CA THR A 121 -10.45 -5.50 15.42
C THR A 121 -10.59 -6.98 15.79
N GLN A 122 -11.27 -7.25 16.90
CA GLN A 122 -11.65 -8.62 17.31
C GLN A 122 -12.68 -9.27 16.37
N PHE A 123 -13.26 -8.51 15.44
CA PHE A 123 -14.23 -9.00 14.46
C PHE A 123 -13.57 -9.48 13.17
N ASP A 124 -12.24 -9.40 13.06
CA ASP A 124 -11.48 -9.97 11.95
C ASP A 124 -11.41 -11.49 12.11
N THR A 125 -12.48 -12.13 11.69
CA THR A 125 -12.72 -13.57 11.87
C THR A 125 -12.84 -14.26 10.50
N PHE A 126 -12.62 -15.56 10.49
CA PHE A 126 -12.59 -16.36 9.25
C PHE A 126 -13.88 -16.28 8.43
N ASP A 127 -15.03 -16.05 9.06
CA ASP A 127 -16.33 -15.92 8.40
C ASP A 127 -16.50 -14.62 7.59
N LEU A 128 -15.60 -13.64 7.71
CA LEU A 128 -15.52 -12.51 6.81
C LEU A 128 -14.97 -12.88 5.43
N VAL A 129 -14.27 -14.02 5.32
CA VAL A 129 -13.69 -14.47 4.05
C VAL A 129 -14.79 -14.92 3.10
N ILE A 130 -14.77 -14.38 1.89
CA ILE A 130 -15.67 -14.77 0.81
C ILE A 130 -14.90 -15.69 -0.14
N PRO A 131 -15.21 -17.01 -0.19
CA PRO A 131 -14.42 -17.97 -0.95
C PRO A 131 -14.24 -17.62 -2.42
N GLU A 132 -15.29 -17.11 -3.08
CA GLU A 132 -15.24 -16.71 -4.50
C GLU A 132 -14.23 -15.58 -4.73
N TYR A 133 -14.08 -14.66 -3.77
CA TYR A 133 -13.14 -13.55 -3.86
C TYR A 133 -11.71 -14.02 -3.65
N LEU A 134 -11.52 -14.97 -2.73
CA LEU A 134 -10.20 -15.55 -2.49
C LEU A 134 -9.72 -16.39 -3.69
N GLU A 135 -10.61 -17.17 -4.29
CA GLU A 135 -10.32 -17.95 -5.49
C GLU A 135 -9.96 -17.04 -6.68
N HIS A 136 -10.77 -15.99 -6.91
CA HIS A 136 -10.49 -14.98 -7.94
C HIS A 136 -9.14 -14.31 -7.71
N SER A 137 -8.88 -13.80 -6.49
CA SER A 137 -7.65 -13.11 -6.14
C SER A 137 -6.43 -14.01 -6.30
N THR A 138 -6.53 -15.27 -5.87
CA THR A 138 -5.46 -16.27 -6.05
C THR A 138 -5.14 -16.49 -7.53
N THR A 139 -6.18 -16.58 -8.36
CA THR A 139 -6.01 -16.73 -9.82
C THR A 139 -5.34 -15.51 -10.43
N VAL A 140 -5.77 -14.30 -10.07
CA VAL A 140 -5.15 -13.05 -10.55
C VAL A 140 -3.68 -12.98 -10.14
N ILE A 141 -3.35 -13.32 -8.89
CA ILE A 141 -1.96 -13.34 -8.40
C ILE A 141 -1.11 -14.36 -9.17
N ALA A 142 -1.66 -15.55 -9.43
CA ALA A 142 -0.95 -16.59 -10.20
C ALA A 142 -0.68 -16.15 -11.65
N LEU A 143 -1.67 -15.56 -12.31
CA LEU A 143 -1.54 -14.99 -13.66
C LEU A 143 -0.49 -13.87 -13.69
N THR A 144 -0.52 -12.99 -12.70
CA THR A 144 0.46 -11.90 -12.55
C THR A 144 1.88 -12.42 -12.37
N ALA A 145 2.07 -13.36 -11.45
CA ALA A 145 3.39 -13.93 -11.17
C ALA A 145 3.99 -14.61 -12.40
N LEU A 146 3.17 -15.36 -13.14
CA LEU A 146 3.58 -16.02 -14.39
C LEU A 146 3.80 -14.99 -15.51
N GLY A 147 2.92 -14.03 -15.68
CA GLY A 147 2.99 -13.01 -16.71
C GLY A 147 4.25 -12.15 -16.57
N VAL A 148 4.42 -11.53 -15.40
CA VAL A 148 5.62 -10.71 -15.10
C VAL A 148 6.89 -11.56 -15.09
N GLY A 149 6.80 -12.80 -14.61
CA GLY A 149 7.92 -13.75 -14.65
C GLY A 149 8.36 -14.16 -16.05
N ASN A 150 7.53 -13.93 -17.07
CA ASN A 150 7.79 -14.27 -18.48
C ASN A 150 8.04 -13.07 -19.40
N LEU A 151 7.96 -11.84 -18.93
CA LEU A 151 8.32 -10.65 -19.70
C LEU A 151 9.75 -10.78 -20.26
N ASP A 152 10.04 -10.15 -21.38
CA ASP A 152 11.38 -10.18 -22.00
C ASP A 152 12.40 -9.42 -21.15
N GLY A 153 12.03 -8.26 -20.61
CA GLY A 153 12.81 -7.43 -19.69
C GLY A 153 12.30 -7.46 -18.25
N LEU A 154 12.99 -6.79 -17.36
CA LEU A 154 12.43 -6.40 -16.07
C LEU A 154 11.39 -5.30 -16.31
N LEU A 155 10.39 -5.23 -15.44
CA LEU A 155 9.41 -4.15 -15.49
C LEU A 155 10.12 -2.79 -15.41
N SER A 156 9.68 -1.84 -16.22
CA SER A 156 10.27 -0.49 -16.24
C SER A 156 10.18 0.18 -14.88
N ARG A 157 11.23 0.91 -14.52
CA ARG A 157 11.28 1.75 -13.31
C ARG A 157 11.12 3.23 -13.63
N GLU A 158 11.00 3.57 -14.91
CA GLU A 158 10.80 4.93 -15.36
C GLU A 158 9.46 5.46 -14.87
N GLY A 159 9.46 6.66 -14.30
CA GLY A 159 8.25 7.31 -13.77
C GLY A 159 7.59 6.57 -12.60
N MET A 160 8.19 5.51 -12.02
CA MET A 160 7.54 4.77 -10.94
C MET A 160 7.39 5.57 -9.65
N LEU A 161 8.20 6.62 -9.45
CA LEU A 161 8.08 7.55 -8.34
C LEU A 161 7.66 8.92 -8.88
N GLU A 162 6.65 9.54 -8.28
CA GLU A 162 6.25 10.90 -8.64
C GLU A 162 7.45 11.86 -8.57
N GLU A 163 7.70 12.62 -9.63
CA GLU A 163 8.68 13.69 -9.62
C GLU A 163 8.25 14.75 -8.58
N GLY A 164 9.07 14.94 -7.56
CA GLY A 164 8.79 15.89 -6.46
C GLY A 164 8.11 15.30 -5.23
N GLY A 165 7.83 14.02 -5.19
CA GLY A 165 7.37 13.28 -4.02
C GLY A 165 8.47 13.16 -2.96
N GLY A 166 8.83 14.28 -2.32
CA GLY A 166 9.73 14.29 -1.17
C GLY A 166 9.16 13.37 -0.09
N ARG A 167 10.04 12.55 0.50
CA ARG A 167 9.82 11.61 1.60
C ARG A 167 8.62 11.98 2.47
N ARG A 168 7.43 11.49 2.16
CA ARG A 168 6.35 11.40 3.16
C ARG A 168 6.75 10.26 4.09
N ARG A 169 7.30 10.62 5.26
CA ARG A 169 7.53 9.70 6.36
C ARG A 169 6.19 8.99 6.66
N GLY A 170 6.20 7.66 6.61
CA GLY A 170 5.04 6.81 6.77
C GLY A 170 4.23 7.08 8.02
N GLY A 171 2.96 6.92 7.88
CA GLY A 171 1.94 6.88 8.92
C GLY A 171 0.59 7.28 8.35
N GLY A 172 -0.35 6.36 8.36
CA GLY A 172 -1.69 6.42 7.83
C GLY A 172 -2.43 7.74 7.92
N GLY A 173 -3.21 8.03 6.87
CA GLY A 173 -4.12 9.16 6.78
C GLY A 173 -3.53 10.37 6.08
N GLY A 174 -3.99 10.64 4.85
CA GLY A 174 -3.60 11.79 4.02
C GLY A 174 -4.13 13.13 4.54
N GLY A 175 -3.67 13.58 5.71
CA GLY A 175 -3.91 14.90 6.24
C GLY A 175 -2.59 15.61 6.55
N ARG A 176 -2.53 16.92 6.41
CA ARG A 176 -1.42 17.74 6.89
C ARG A 176 -1.27 17.47 8.39
N ARG A 177 -0.19 16.75 8.77
CA ARG A 177 0.07 16.46 10.19
C ARG A 177 0.48 17.75 10.89
N LEU A 178 -0.27 18.12 11.92
CA LEU A 178 0.08 19.22 12.81
C LEU A 178 1.40 18.98 13.52
N GLY A 179 1.78 17.72 13.75
CA GLY A 179 2.99 17.37 14.50
C GLY A 179 2.81 17.50 16.01
N VAL A 180 1.67 17.04 16.51
CA VAL A 180 1.34 17.01 17.94
C VAL A 180 0.94 15.59 18.36
N MET A 181 1.21 15.27 19.62
CA MET A 181 0.61 14.11 20.29
C MET A 181 -0.48 14.63 21.24
N LEU A 182 -1.67 14.02 21.19
CA LEU A 182 -2.83 14.42 21.97
C LEU A 182 -3.12 13.43 23.08
N GLU A 183 -3.37 13.95 24.27
CA GLU A 183 -4.03 13.25 25.38
C GLU A 183 -5.40 13.90 25.60
N GLY A 184 -6.45 13.24 25.10
CA GLY A 184 -7.77 13.86 24.96
C GLY A 184 -7.71 15.05 23.99
N THR A 185 -8.03 16.23 24.45
CA THR A 185 -7.96 17.50 23.71
C THR A 185 -6.70 18.33 24.03
N THR A 186 -5.82 17.83 24.90
CA THR A 186 -4.60 18.52 25.33
C THR A 186 -3.40 18.03 24.53
N LEU A 187 -2.52 18.91 24.11
CA LEU A 187 -1.26 18.58 23.47
C LEU A 187 -0.30 17.99 24.51
N ALA A 188 -0.09 16.67 24.45
CA ALA A 188 0.89 16.02 25.30
C ALA A 188 2.32 16.32 24.84
N GLU A 189 2.52 16.39 23.51
CA GLU A 189 3.83 16.69 22.92
C GLU A 189 3.64 17.48 21.61
N VAL A 190 4.59 18.38 21.31
CA VAL A 190 4.70 19.06 20.03
C VAL A 190 6.04 18.73 19.41
N ILE A 191 6.01 18.11 18.22
CA ILE A 191 7.21 17.66 17.50
C ILE A 191 7.99 18.90 17.03
N PRO A 192 9.31 19.01 17.33
CA PRO A 192 10.15 20.10 16.85
C PRO A 192 10.06 20.25 15.32
N ASP A 193 10.13 21.50 14.85
CA ASP A 193 10.04 21.87 13.42
C ASP A 193 8.72 21.51 12.71
N SER A 194 7.73 21.00 13.43
CA SER A 194 6.39 20.69 12.90
C SER A 194 5.60 21.95 12.57
N THR A 195 4.45 21.78 11.91
CA THR A 195 3.50 22.86 11.65
C THR A 195 2.97 23.47 12.94
N ALA A 196 2.70 22.64 13.96
CA ALA A 196 2.27 23.11 15.28
C ALA A 196 3.35 23.92 15.98
N ALA A 197 4.62 23.44 15.99
CA ALA A 197 5.74 24.16 16.56
C ALA A 197 5.95 25.54 15.89
N LYS A 198 5.88 25.58 14.55
CA LYS A 198 5.99 26.83 13.77
C LYS A 198 4.81 27.77 14.00
N ALA A 199 3.64 27.24 14.35
CA ALA A 199 2.46 28.01 14.74
C ALA A 199 2.51 28.47 16.21
N GLY A 200 3.55 28.08 16.96
CA GLY A 200 3.74 28.49 18.37
C GLY A 200 3.00 27.63 19.39
N MET A 201 2.42 26.50 18.97
CA MET A 201 1.77 25.57 19.88
C MET A 201 2.81 24.88 20.80
N LYS A 202 2.41 24.58 22.04
CA LYS A 202 3.27 23.98 23.07
C LYS A 202 2.58 22.82 23.76
N ALA A 203 3.37 21.91 24.32
CA ALA A 203 2.86 20.89 25.22
C ALA A 203 2.09 21.56 26.40
N GLY A 204 0.92 21.01 26.70
CA GLY A 204 -0.02 21.55 27.67
C GLY A 204 -1.13 22.44 27.07
N ASP A 205 -1.00 22.89 25.83
CA ASP A 205 -2.08 23.63 25.16
C ASP A 205 -3.30 22.72 24.94
N LYS A 206 -4.50 23.30 25.03
CA LYS A 206 -5.74 22.57 24.82
C LYS A 206 -6.44 23.04 23.54
N ILE A 207 -6.81 22.09 22.68
CA ILE A 207 -7.61 22.39 21.51
C ILE A 207 -9.06 22.59 21.94
N LEU A 208 -9.60 23.78 21.70
CA LEU A 208 -10.98 24.15 22.04
C LEU A 208 -11.89 24.13 20.81
N LYS A 209 -11.33 24.53 19.64
CA LYS A 209 -12.08 24.61 18.37
C LYS A 209 -11.17 24.24 17.19
N ILE A 210 -11.79 23.69 16.14
CA ILE A 210 -11.19 23.51 14.81
C ILE A 210 -12.16 24.15 13.79
N GLY A 211 -11.76 25.27 13.22
CA GLY A 211 -12.70 26.12 12.46
C GLY A 211 -13.82 26.64 13.37
N ASP A 212 -15.07 26.37 13.00
CA ASP A 212 -16.26 26.76 13.77
C ASP A 212 -16.78 25.68 14.73
N GLU A 213 -16.19 24.48 14.71
CA GLU A 213 -16.61 23.34 15.54
C GLU A 213 -15.87 23.30 16.88
N GLU A 214 -16.62 23.06 17.95
CA GLU A 214 -16.06 22.83 19.29
C GLU A 214 -15.52 21.41 19.41
N VAL A 215 -14.30 21.28 19.95
CA VAL A 215 -13.65 19.98 20.18
C VAL A 215 -13.91 19.56 21.62
N THR A 216 -14.74 18.54 21.81
CA THR A 216 -15.11 18.01 23.14
C THR A 216 -14.33 16.76 23.52
N ASP A 217 -13.88 15.99 22.53
CA ASP A 217 -13.06 14.80 22.71
C ASP A 217 -12.13 14.55 21.51
N ARG A 218 -11.34 13.45 21.51
CA ARG A 218 -10.38 13.13 20.45
C ARG A 218 -11.05 12.74 19.12
N ARG A 219 -12.35 12.49 19.10
CA ARG A 219 -13.10 11.98 17.93
C ARG A 219 -14.02 13.04 17.31
N SER A 220 -14.17 14.20 17.97
CA SER A 220 -14.93 15.34 17.44
C SER A 220 -14.15 16.16 16.41
#